data_a66fd5253b3a26ada4875f70eb21ab24
#
_entry.id   a66fd5253b3a26ada4875f70eb21ab24
#
_cell.length_a   1.000
_cell.length_b   1.000
_cell.length_c   1.000
_cell.angle_alpha   90.00
_cell.angle_beta   90.00
_cell.angle_gamma   90.00
#
_symmetry.space_group_name_H-M   'P 1'
#
loop_
_entity.id
_entity.type
_entity.pdbx_description
1 polymer ?
#
loop_
_entity_poly.entity_id
_entity_poly.type
_entity_poly.pdbx_seq_one_letter_code
_entity_poly.pdbx_strand_id
1 'polypeptide(L)'
;MIETVLRTSERKQFKECQWKWQRNYVDRLQNKYDNGTALWFGTGIHLALEKYYIPGTERGADPVETWTQYVNDTRGDTNYINTHHNGDSSFAVEALELGTAMMESYVEHYGKEKWMDVIATEYDFQIGVNFRNFNKDGVTKDKAAYVGTMDLVYRDLRDNKIYVMDHKTARALGSSNTQYLPLDDQAGAYYAVAVTALRRKNLIGPKERISGVVYNYLVKALPDTRPVNPEGYATNKPKKEHYLEALAKADVPTTVTTYANPLKGELTKALKAAGVEFEPSTSASDLKLLADQRGVEVKGKAKERAMTIPELEEAAEKAGITVYGEVSNSQPTKRFDRVVVRKNPKQQNRQVQRMSQDLTAMSLVRNGVVAATKNPTRDCTFCPFQEICEIDDKNEDYSDMVEHIYTTWEPYKTHEEELNAFDS
;
A
#
# COMPACT_ATOMS: atom_id res chain seq x y z
N MET A 1 9.57 38.54 -9.91
CA MET A 1 9.38 37.13 -10.34
C MET A 1 10.03 36.20 -9.33
N ILE A 2 9.33 35.14 -8.94
CA ILE A 2 9.93 34.07 -8.14
C ILE A 2 10.59 33.09 -9.10
N GLU A 3 11.92 33.20 -9.21
CA GLU A 3 12.70 32.33 -10.10
C GLU A 3 13.01 30.96 -9.54
N THR A 4 12.87 30.78 -8.23
CA THR A 4 13.23 29.53 -7.53
C THR A 4 12.02 28.92 -6.84
N VAL A 5 11.70 27.70 -7.19
CA VAL A 5 10.69 26.87 -6.55
C VAL A 5 11.37 25.79 -5.71
N LEU A 6 10.75 25.39 -4.62
CA LEU A 6 11.27 24.38 -3.70
C LEU A 6 10.18 23.47 -3.19
N ARG A 7 10.45 22.15 -3.13
CA ARG A 7 9.62 21.13 -2.49
C ARG A 7 10.37 20.38 -1.38
N THR A 8 9.64 19.74 -0.50
CA THR A 8 10.27 18.85 0.51
C THR A 8 11.02 17.69 -0.15
N SER A 9 10.45 17.07 -1.18
CA SER A 9 11.09 15.97 -1.92
C SER A 9 12.41 16.38 -2.55
N GLU A 10 12.47 17.58 -3.15
CA GLU A 10 13.68 18.14 -3.72
C GLU A 10 14.76 18.37 -2.65
N ARG A 11 14.40 18.99 -1.52
CA ARG A 11 15.31 19.18 -0.37
C ARG A 11 15.87 17.86 0.13
N LYS A 12 15.00 16.85 0.24
CA LYS A 12 15.39 15.49 0.67
C LYS A 12 16.41 14.92 -0.30
N GLN A 13 16.15 14.98 -1.59
CA GLN A 13 17.06 14.44 -2.59
C GLN A 13 18.41 15.18 -2.63
N PHE A 14 18.41 16.51 -2.48
CA PHE A 14 19.65 17.30 -2.36
C PHE A 14 20.50 16.84 -1.17
N LYS A 15 19.90 16.55 -0.02
CA LYS A 15 20.61 16.05 1.17
C LYS A 15 21.09 14.62 1.02
N GLU A 16 20.36 13.80 0.29
CA GLU A 16 20.74 12.41 0.01
C GLU A 16 21.94 12.34 -0.94
N CYS A 17 21.87 13.04 -2.06
CA CYS A 17 22.94 13.07 -3.06
C CYS A 17 22.79 14.31 -3.97
N GLN A 18 23.72 15.26 -3.88
CA GLN A 18 23.67 16.49 -4.66
C GLN A 18 23.80 16.23 -6.16
N TRP A 19 24.61 15.25 -6.56
CA TRP A 19 24.78 14.87 -7.96
C TRP A 19 23.47 14.32 -8.56
N LYS A 20 22.79 13.41 -7.85
CA LYS A 20 21.45 12.92 -8.22
C LYS A 20 20.44 14.05 -8.32
N TRP A 21 20.43 14.94 -7.33
CA TRP A 21 19.55 16.11 -7.33
C TRP A 21 19.81 17.03 -8.54
N GLN A 22 21.08 17.27 -8.88
CA GLN A 22 21.43 18.09 -10.03
C GLN A 22 20.88 17.49 -11.33
N ARG A 23 21.09 16.17 -11.57
CA ARG A 23 20.55 15.49 -12.76
C ARG A 23 19.02 15.62 -12.82
N ASN A 24 18.35 15.38 -11.70
CA ASN A 24 16.90 15.32 -11.66
C ASN A 24 16.23 16.71 -11.71
N TYR A 25 16.67 17.68 -10.91
CA TYR A 25 15.99 18.97 -10.76
C TYR A 25 16.63 20.14 -11.52
N VAL A 26 17.93 20.12 -11.76
CA VAL A 26 18.63 21.18 -12.52
C VAL A 26 18.65 20.84 -13.99
N ASP A 27 19.11 19.64 -14.33
CA ASP A 27 19.17 19.15 -15.72
C ASP A 27 17.82 18.57 -16.16
N ARG A 28 16.87 18.39 -15.24
CA ARG A 28 15.50 17.93 -15.49
C ARG A 28 15.43 16.57 -16.18
N LEU A 29 16.35 15.66 -15.84
CA LEU A 29 16.39 14.32 -16.43
C LEU A 29 15.47 13.36 -15.70
N GLN A 30 14.71 12.57 -16.46
CA GLN A 30 13.92 11.45 -16.00
C GLN A 30 14.20 10.23 -16.87
N ASN A 31 14.42 9.07 -16.27
CA ASN A 31 14.62 7.83 -17.00
C ASN A 31 13.32 7.45 -17.74
N LYS A 32 13.41 7.24 -19.07
CA LYS A 32 12.28 6.87 -19.95
C LYS A 32 11.63 5.53 -19.56
N TYR A 33 12.41 4.63 -18.95
CA TYR A 33 12.03 3.26 -18.62
C TYR A 33 11.62 3.09 -17.16
N ASP A 34 11.76 4.16 -16.35
CA ASP A 34 11.24 4.15 -14.98
C ASP A 34 9.71 4.27 -15.02
N ASN A 35 9.04 3.14 -14.91
CA ASN A 35 7.59 3.10 -14.91
C ASN A 35 6.95 3.61 -13.61
N GLY A 36 7.75 4.01 -12.62
CA GLY A 36 7.28 4.67 -11.40
C GLY A 36 6.16 3.92 -10.66
N THR A 37 6.15 2.58 -10.71
CA THR A 37 5.05 1.76 -10.20
C THR A 37 4.71 2.05 -8.73
N ALA A 38 5.72 2.25 -7.89
CA ALA A 38 5.51 2.52 -6.47
C ALA A 38 4.85 3.90 -6.26
N LEU A 39 5.25 4.90 -7.05
CA LEU A 39 4.68 6.24 -7.03
C LEU A 39 3.24 6.23 -7.56
N TRP A 40 3.01 5.59 -8.72
CA TRP A 40 1.69 5.43 -9.31
C TRP A 40 0.69 4.78 -8.34
N PHE A 41 1.09 3.67 -7.70
CA PHE A 41 0.25 3.00 -6.70
C PHE A 41 -0.07 3.94 -5.52
N GLY A 42 0.93 4.66 -5.02
CA GLY A 42 0.75 5.66 -3.96
C GLY A 42 -0.22 6.75 -4.37
N THR A 43 -0.07 7.31 -5.57
CA THR A 43 -0.95 8.35 -6.12
C THR A 43 -2.41 7.88 -6.19
N GLY A 44 -2.68 6.66 -6.63
CA GLY A 44 -4.04 6.11 -6.67
C GLY A 44 -4.65 5.92 -5.28
N ILE A 45 -3.86 5.49 -4.29
CA ILE A 45 -4.31 5.42 -2.89
C ILE A 45 -4.61 6.81 -2.31
N HIS A 46 -3.78 7.82 -2.60
CA HIS A 46 -4.05 9.20 -2.20
C HIS A 46 -5.34 9.72 -2.84
N LEU A 47 -5.55 9.50 -4.14
CA LEU A 47 -6.77 9.87 -4.82
C LEU A 47 -8.01 9.20 -4.21
N ALA A 48 -7.92 7.91 -3.88
CA ALA A 48 -9.01 7.19 -3.24
C ALA A 48 -9.36 7.80 -1.87
N LEU A 49 -8.36 8.16 -1.08
CA LEU A 49 -8.56 8.79 0.22
C LEU A 49 -9.01 10.25 0.10
N GLU A 50 -8.52 11.01 -0.89
CA GLU A 50 -8.99 12.37 -1.20
C GLU A 50 -10.50 12.39 -1.46
N LYS A 51 -11.00 11.48 -2.30
CA LYS A 51 -12.43 11.40 -2.63
C LYS A 51 -13.27 10.84 -1.48
N TYR A 52 -12.67 10.04 -0.61
CA TYR A 52 -13.33 9.52 0.59
C TYR A 52 -13.46 10.58 1.69
N TYR A 53 -12.41 11.35 1.96
CA TYR A 53 -12.43 12.42 2.95
C TYR A 53 -12.89 13.73 2.29
N ILE A 54 -14.13 14.11 2.49
CA ILE A 54 -14.70 15.39 2.02
C ILE A 54 -14.86 16.37 3.19
N PRO A 55 -14.88 17.69 2.95
CA PRO A 55 -15.11 18.68 4.02
C PRO A 55 -16.32 18.37 4.89
N GLY A 56 -16.14 18.49 6.21
CA GLY A 56 -17.13 18.14 7.22
C GLY A 56 -16.90 16.77 7.85
N THR A 57 -17.94 16.21 8.47
CA THR A 57 -17.89 14.94 9.20
C THR A 57 -18.38 13.73 8.41
N GLU A 58 -18.97 13.97 7.25
CA GLU A 58 -19.41 12.89 6.37
C GLU A 58 -18.25 12.38 5.51
N ARG A 59 -18.49 11.28 4.81
CA ARG A 59 -17.53 10.70 3.88
C ARG A 59 -18.11 10.74 2.47
N GLY A 60 -17.23 10.91 1.50
CA GLY A 60 -17.54 11.05 0.09
C GLY A 60 -17.66 9.72 -0.64
N ALA A 61 -16.98 9.62 -1.79
CA ALA A 61 -17.00 8.45 -2.64
C ALA A 61 -16.40 7.21 -1.95
N ASP A 62 -16.85 6.04 -2.38
CA ASP A 62 -16.26 4.78 -1.96
C ASP A 62 -14.79 4.71 -2.45
N PRO A 63 -13.81 4.52 -1.54
CA PRO A 63 -12.41 4.49 -1.93
C PRO A 63 -12.05 3.25 -2.76
N VAL A 64 -12.81 2.16 -2.67
CA VAL A 64 -12.64 0.97 -3.53
C VAL A 64 -13.04 1.28 -4.96
N GLU A 65 -14.18 1.94 -5.15
CA GLU A 65 -14.65 2.35 -6.50
C GLU A 65 -13.67 3.34 -7.12
N THR A 66 -13.22 4.33 -6.34
CA THR A 66 -12.23 5.32 -6.80
C THR A 66 -10.90 4.68 -7.20
N TRP A 67 -10.40 3.74 -6.40
CA TRP A 67 -9.19 2.98 -6.72
C TRP A 67 -9.36 2.17 -7.99
N THR A 68 -10.47 1.44 -8.12
CA THR A 68 -10.79 0.63 -9.29
C THR A 68 -10.81 1.47 -10.57
N GLN A 69 -11.48 2.62 -10.51
CA GLN A 69 -11.54 3.56 -11.62
C GLN A 69 -10.13 4.07 -12.00
N TYR A 70 -9.32 4.47 -11.00
CA TYR A 70 -7.96 4.94 -11.23
C TYR A 70 -7.08 3.90 -11.93
N VAL A 71 -7.13 2.63 -11.50
CA VAL A 71 -6.36 1.55 -12.16
C VAL A 71 -6.82 1.40 -13.60
N ASN A 72 -8.12 1.33 -13.84
CA ASN A 72 -8.67 1.14 -15.20
C ASN A 72 -8.34 2.30 -16.14
N ASP A 73 -8.40 3.54 -15.65
CA ASP A 73 -8.15 4.74 -16.45
C ASP A 73 -6.66 4.99 -16.74
N THR A 74 -5.78 4.33 -15.98
CA THR A 74 -4.33 4.54 -16.12
C THR A 74 -3.64 3.30 -16.67
N ARG A 75 -3.29 2.35 -15.79
CA ARG A 75 -2.46 1.18 -16.15
C ARG A 75 -3.26 -0.10 -16.43
N GLY A 76 -4.57 -0.12 -16.13
CA GLY A 76 -5.51 -1.15 -16.57
C GLY A 76 -6.02 -0.93 -17.99
N ASP A 77 -5.73 0.22 -18.60
CA ASP A 77 -6.10 0.52 -19.98
C ASP A 77 -5.39 -0.41 -20.97
N THR A 78 -6.13 -0.90 -21.98
CA THR A 78 -5.63 -1.86 -22.97
C THR A 78 -4.44 -1.31 -23.76
N ASN A 79 -4.42 0.00 -24.08
CA ASN A 79 -3.30 0.57 -24.80
C ASN A 79 -2.04 0.63 -23.94
N TYR A 80 -2.19 0.98 -22.66
CA TYR A 80 -1.09 0.97 -21.70
C TYR A 80 -0.50 -0.44 -21.56
N ILE A 81 -1.36 -1.45 -21.34
CA ILE A 81 -0.96 -2.86 -21.18
C ILE A 81 -0.23 -3.36 -22.42
N ASN A 82 -0.75 -3.10 -23.62
CA ASN A 82 -0.13 -3.53 -24.87
C ASN A 82 1.22 -2.85 -25.09
N THR A 83 1.33 -1.55 -24.79
CA THR A 83 2.55 -0.76 -25.05
C THR A 83 3.68 -1.06 -24.06
N HIS A 84 3.35 -1.28 -22.78
CA HIS A 84 4.34 -1.36 -21.70
C HIS A 84 4.53 -2.79 -21.16
N HIS A 85 3.57 -3.69 -21.38
CA HIS A 85 3.56 -5.04 -20.82
C HIS A 85 3.30 -6.13 -21.87
N ASN A 86 3.43 -5.83 -23.18
CA ASN A 86 3.23 -6.79 -24.26
C ASN A 86 1.88 -7.57 -24.18
N GLY A 87 0.84 -6.89 -23.70
CA GLY A 87 -0.48 -7.51 -23.52
C GLY A 87 -0.67 -8.28 -22.21
N ASP A 88 0.34 -8.37 -21.35
CA ASP A 88 0.22 -8.99 -20.02
C ASP A 88 -0.45 -8.02 -19.02
N SER A 89 -1.66 -8.38 -18.61
CA SER A 89 -2.46 -7.62 -17.65
C SER A 89 -2.22 -8.01 -16.19
N SER A 90 -1.36 -8.98 -15.90
CA SER A 90 -1.13 -9.52 -14.54
C SER A 90 -0.80 -8.42 -13.53
N PHE A 91 0.05 -7.47 -13.92
CA PHE A 91 0.41 -6.32 -13.12
C PHE A 91 -0.81 -5.48 -12.68
N ALA A 92 -1.72 -5.19 -13.60
CA ALA A 92 -2.92 -4.40 -13.32
C ALA A 92 -3.89 -5.16 -12.41
N VAL A 93 -4.03 -6.48 -12.63
CA VAL A 93 -4.85 -7.37 -11.80
C VAL A 93 -4.31 -7.44 -10.37
N GLU A 94 -3.02 -7.68 -10.20
CA GLU A 94 -2.38 -7.70 -8.86
C GLU A 94 -2.51 -6.37 -8.13
N ALA A 95 -2.31 -5.26 -8.84
CA ALA A 95 -2.47 -3.93 -8.26
C ALA A 95 -3.92 -3.67 -7.85
N LEU A 96 -4.89 -4.07 -8.69
CA LEU A 96 -6.31 -3.93 -8.41
C LEU A 96 -6.69 -4.73 -7.15
N GLU A 97 -6.30 -5.99 -7.07
CA GLU A 97 -6.55 -6.85 -5.91
C GLU A 97 -5.96 -6.24 -4.62
N LEU A 98 -4.69 -5.87 -4.67
CA LEU A 98 -3.99 -5.32 -3.51
C LEU A 98 -4.62 -4.01 -3.01
N GLY A 99 -4.87 -3.07 -3.91
CA GLY A 99 -5.42 -1.76 -3.53
C GLY A 99 -6.87 -1.86 -3.07
N THR A 100 -7.69 -2.72 -3.70
CA THR A 100 -9.05 -3.03 -3.24
C THR A 100 -9.03 -3.55 -1.82
N ALA A 101 -8.24 -4.59 -1.53
CA ALA A 101 -8.11 -5.16 -0.20
C ALA A 101 -7.56 -4.17 0.84
N MET A 102 -6.70 -3.24 0.42
CA MET A 102 -6.22 -2.14 1.28
C MET A 102 -7.35 -1.17 1.61
N MET A 103 -8.17 -0.74 0.65
CA MET A 103 -9.24 0.25 0.86
C MET A 103 -10.41 -0.33 1.64
N GLU A 104 -10.84 -1.56 1.35
CA GLU A 104 -11.85 -2.28 2.15
C GLU A 104 -11.43 -2.37 3.62
N SER A 105 -10.22 -2.89 3.87
CA SER A 105 -9.70 -3.00 5.23
C SER A 105 -9.47 -1.66 5.91
N TYR A 106 -9.16 -0.60 5.16
CA TYR A 106 -9.02 0.75 5.71
C TYR A 106 -10.35 1.27 6.23
N VAL A 107 -11.42 1.14 5.44
CA VAL A 107 -12.78 1.54 5.84
C VAL A 107 -13.28 0.70 6.99
N GLU A 108 -13.04 -0.61 6.98
CA GLU A 108 -13.38 -1.50 8.09
C GLU A 108 -12.65 -1.10 9.39
N HIS A 109 -11.35 -0.81 9.31
CA HIS A 109 -10.52 -0.50 10.47
C HIS A 109 -10.87 0.84 11.12
N TYR A 110 -11.06 1.90 10.31
CA TYR A 110 -11.28 3.26 10.82
C TYR A 110 -12.75 3.66 10.88
N GLY A 111 -13.62 2.99 10.13
CA GLY A 111 -15.03 3.36 10.01
C GLY A 111 -15.23 4.77 9.45
N LYS A 112 -16.37 5.36 9.72
CA LYS A 112 -16.71 6.71 9.25
C LYS A 112 -16.05 7.86 10.02
N GLU A 113 -15.38 7.59 11.13
CA GLU A 113 -14.64 8.59 11.95
C GLU A 113 -15.37 9.93 12.10
N LYS A 114 -16.61 9.91 12.55
CA LYS A 114 -17.45 11.12 12.72
C LYS A 114 -16.88 12.19 13.66
N TRP A 115 -15.84 11.82 14.41
CA TRP A 115 -15.06 12.74 15.25
C TRP A 115 -14.07 13.59 14.45
N MET A 116 -13.83 13.26 13.18
CA MET A 116 -12.91 13.96 12.29
C MET A 116 -13.71 14.90 11.38
N ASP A 117 -13.68 16.19 11.68
CA ASP A 117 -14.24 17.26 10.86
C ASP A 117 -13.17 17.73 9.87
N VAL A 118 -13.32 17.33 8.62
CA VAL A 118 -12.38 17.61 7.54
C VAL A 118 -12.48 19.09 7.14
N ILE A 119 -11.35 19.78 7.14
CA ILE A 119 -11.23 21.19 6.74
C ILE A 119 -10.87 21.28 5.25
N ALA A 120 -9.92 20.48 4.79
CA ALA A 120 -9.48 20.43 3.40
C ALA A 120 -8.78 19.11 3.08
N THR A 121 -8.84 18.69 1.82
CA THR A 121 -8.11 17.55 1.24
C THR A 121 -7.25 18.03 0.08
N GLU A 122 -6.12 17.39 -0.17
CA GLU A 122 -5.15 17.72 -1.22
C GLU A 122 -4.96 19.24 -1.34
N TYR A 123 -4.72 19.87 -0.17
CA TYR A 123 -4.63 21.32 -0.08
C TYR A 123 -3.26 21.79 -0.53
N ASP A 124 -3.21 22.39 -1.72
CA ASP A 124 -2.01 23.00 -2.26
C ASP A 124 -1.66 24.32 -1.57
N PHE A 125 -0.39 24.51 -1.26
CA PHE A 125 0.08 25.72 -0.62
C PHE A 125 1.36 26.26 -1.25
N GLN A 126 1.51 27.58 -1.13
CA GLN A 126 2.72 28.29 -1.50
C GLN A 126 3.12 29.30 -0.42
N ILE A 127 4.35 29.23 0.03
CA ILE A 127 4.93 30.15 1.02
C ILE A 127 6.29 30.64 0.57
N GLY A 128 6.52 31.95 0.67
CA GLY A 128 7.82 32.53 0.35
C GLY A 128 8.87 32.26 1.43
N VAL A 129 10.03 31.76 1.04
CA VAL A 129 11.19 31.53 1.89
C VAL A 129 12.37 32.37 1.41
N ASN A 130 12.87 33.25 2.26
CA ASN A 130 14.04 34.08 1.95
C ASN A 130 15.33 33.25 2.11
N PHE A 131 16.27 33.45 1.20
CA PHE A 131 17.58 32.80 1.25
C PHE A 131 18.68 33.70 0.65
N ARG A 132 19.95 33.28 0.80
CA ARG A 132 21.08 33.87 0.11
C ARG A 132 21.33 33.09 -1.15
N ASN A 133 21.24 33.75 -2.30
CA ASN A 133 21.52 33.13 -3.58
C ASN A 133 22.96 33.46 -3.98
N PHE A 134 23.79 32.44 -4.07
CA PHE A 134 25.18 32.56 -4.50
C PHE A 134 25.28 32.31 -6.01
N ASN A 135 25.90 33.21 -6.73
CA ASN A 135 26.20 33.06 -8.13
C ASN A 135 27.64 33.50 -8.42
N LYS A 136 28.10 33.41 -9.67
CA LYS A 136 29.48 33.75 -10.05
C LYS A 136 29.80 35.23 -9.87
N ASP A 137 28.78 36.09 -9.85
CA ASP A 137 28.91 37.54 -9.75
C ASP A 137 28.79 38.06 -8.32
N GLY A 138 28.44 37.19 -7.36
CA GLY A 138 28.29 37.55 -5.96
C GLY A 138 27.16 36.88 -5.22
N VAL A 139 26.59 37.56 -4.22
CA VAL A 139 25.53 37.05 -3.34
C VAL A 139 24.37 38.03 -3.32
N THR A 140 23.19 37.56 -3.64
CA THR A 140 21.92 38.30 -3.51
C THR A 140 21.05 37.76 -2.37
N LYS A 141 20.05 38.54 -2.00
CA LYS A 141 18.98 38.07 -1.07
C LYS A 141 17.75 37.84 -1.91
N ASP A 142 17.40 36.58 -2.09
CA ASP A 142 16.30 36.16 -2.94
C ASP A 142 15.20 35.50 -2.13
N LYS A 143 14.06 35.28 -2.78
CA LYS A 143 12.90 34.63 -2.23
C LYS A 143 12.50 33.45 -3.12
N ALA A 144 12.43 32.27 -2.56
CA ALA A 144 11.92 31.09 -3.23
C ALA A 144 10.45 30.84 -2.87
N ALA A 145 9.69 30.26 -3.79
CA ALA A 145 8.38 29.69 -3.50
C ALA A 145 8.54 28.28 -2.95
N TYR A 146 8.22 28.08 -1.70
CA TYR A 146 8.07 26.74 -1.14
C TYR A 146 6.66 26.23 -1.40
N VAL A 147 6.53 25.18 -2.20
CA VAL A 147 5.27 24.59 -2.64
C VAL A 147 5.12 23.16 -2.13
N GLY A 148 3.89 22.73 -1.99
CA GLY A 148 3.54 21.36 -1.62
C GLY A 148 2.06 21.21 -1.36
N THR A 149 1.65 19.97 -1.16
CA THR A 149 0.26 19.59 -0.91
C THR A 149 0.15 18.99 0.49
N MET A 150 -0.90 19.32 1.21
CA MET A 150 -1.30 18.67 2.46
C MET A 150 -2.44 17.71 2.13
N ASP A 151 -2.23 16.42 2.28
CA ASP A 151 -3.19 15.39 1.88
C ASP A 151 -4.54 15.56 2.58
N LEU A 152 -4.52 15.87 3.89
CA LEU A 152 -5.71 16.05 4.68
C LEU A 152 -5.46 17.04 5.84
N VAL A 153 -6.34 18.01 5.99
CA VAL A 153 -6.39 18.90 7.16
C VAL A 153 -7.73 18.69 7.85
N TYR A 154 -7.70 18.41 9.14
CA TYR A 154 -8.93 18.13 9.89
C TYR A 154 -8.90 18.71 11.31
N ARG A 155 -10.08 18.92 11.87
CA ARG A 155 -10.31 19.18 13.28
C ARG A 155 -10.73 17.89 13.98
N ASP A 156 -10.03 17.50 15.01
CA ASP A 156 -10.47 16.44 15.90
C ASP A 156 -11.50 17.00 16.90
N LEU A 157 -12.75 16.59 16.75
CA LEU A 157 -13.86 17.07 17.59
C LEU A 157 -13.76 16.62 19.05
N ARG A 158 -12.91 15.64 19.36
CA ARG A 158 -12.70 15.11 20.72
C ARG A 158 -11.85 16.05 21.57
N ASP A 159 -10.87 16.73 20.95
CA ASP A 159 -9.99 17.68 21.65
C ASP A 159 -10.03 19.10 21.05
N ASN A 160 -10.85 19.28 20.01
CA ASN A 160 -11.04 20.53 19.26
C ASN A 160 -9.74 21.11 18.69
N LYS A 161 -8.79 20.25 18.30
CA LYS A 161 -7.50 20.65 17.74
C LYS A 161 -7.39 20.32 16.26
N ILE A 162 -6.57 21.10 15.55
CA ILE A 162 -6.35 20.94 14.12
C ILE A 162 -5.07 20.15 13.90
N TYR A 163 -5.17 19.19 12.97
CA TYR A 163 -4.10 18.32 12.55
C TYR A 163 -3.94 18.35 11.02
N VAL A 164 -2.72 18.18 10.57
CA VAL A 164 -2.42 17.84 9.18
C VAL A 164 -2.15 16.34 9.15
N MET A 165 -2.79 15.61 8.25
CA MET A 165 -2.52 14.19 8.04
C MET A 165 -1.83 14.02 6.69
N ASP A 166 -0.87 13.13 6.65
CA ASP A 166 -0.10 12.75 5.48
C ASP A 166 -0.17 11.24 5.31
N HIS A 167 -0.68 10.79 4.18
CA HIS A 167 -0.88 9.38 3.86
C HIS A 167 0.42 8.77 3.34
N LYS A 168 0.79 7.62 3.88
CA LYS A 168 2.01 6.92 3.46
C LYS A 168 1.71 5.46 3.16
N THR A 169 1.91 5.04 1.92
CA THR A 169 1.95 3.62 1.60
C THR A 169 3.32 3.05 1.94
N ALA A 170 3.36 1.92 2.63
CA ALA A 170 4.59 1.28 3.06
C ALA A 170 4.58 -0.23 2.74
N ARG A 171 5.75 -0.83 2.55
CA ARG A 171 5.86 -2.29 2.39
C ARG A 171 5.66 -3.03 3.71
N ALA A 172 6.09 -2.43 4.80
CA ALA A 172 5.95 -2.96 6.16
C ALA A 172 5.98 -1.80 7.16
N LEU A 173 5.43 -2.02 8.36
CA LEU A 173 5.53 -1.09 9.48
C LEU A 173 6.51 -1.65 10.51
N GLY A 174 7.47 -0.81 10.87
CA GLY A 174 8.47 -1.13 11.89
C GLY A 174 9.02 0.15 12.51
N SER A 175 9.91 0.00 13.51
CA SER A 175 10.54 1.12 14.18
C SER A 175 11.32 2.03 13.23
N SER A 176 11.90 1.47 12.17
CA SER A 176 12.59 2.22 11.12
C SER A 176 11.69 3.21 10.38
N ASN A 177 10.37 2.96 10.30
CA ASN A 177 9.42 3.85 9.66
C ASN A 177 9.00 5.03 10.56
N THR A 178 9.15 4.92 11.87
CA THR A 178 8.55 5.86 12.81
C THR A 178 9.54 6.60 13.70
N GLN A 179 10.68 6.00 14.05
CA GLN A 179 11.66 6.59 14.98
C GLN A 179 12.27 7.90 14.50
N TYR A 180 12.43 8.10 13.17
CA TYR A 180 13.00 9.33 12.62
C TYR A 180 11.99 10.47 12.48
N LEU A 181 10.68 10.19 12.51
CA LEU A 181 9.61 11.16 12.25
C LEU A 181 9.70 12.44 13.10
N PRO A 182 10.13 12.41 14.36
CA PRO A 182 10.34 13.63 15.12
C PRO A 182 11.40 14.58 14.52
N LEU A 183 12.29 14.06 13.68
CA LEU A 183 13.31 14.81 12.96
C LEU A 183 12.96 15.08 11.50
N ASP A 184 11.87 14.47 11.00
CA ASP A 184 11.47 14.55 9.61
C ASP A 184 11.22 15.99 9.15
N ASP A 185 11.76 16.32 7.96
CA ASP A 185 11.64 17.63 7.36
C ASP A 185 10.22 17.94 6.86
N GLN A 186 9.46 16.93 6.44
CA GLN A 186 8.09 17.09 5.94
C GLN A 186 7.15 17.54 7.06
N ALA A 187 7.16 16.83 8.21
CA ALA A 187 6.40 17.25 9.38
C ALA A 187 6.80 18.65 9.84
N GLY A 188 8.11 18.95 9.84
CA GLY A 188 8.61 20.28 10.19
C GLY A 188 8.12 21.35 9.24
N ALA A 189 8.11 21.06 7.93
CA ALA A 189 7.63 21.96 6.90
C ALA A 189 6.12 22.24 7.05
N TYR A 190 5.29 21.21 7.20
CA TYR A 190 3.86 21.38 7.43
C TYR A 190 3.58 22.27 8.66
N TYR A 191 4.26 22.05 9.78
CA TYR A 191 4.14 22.93 10.92
C TYR A 191 4.53 24.39 10.64
N ALA A 192 5.54 24.61 9.82
CA ALA A 192 6.03 25.94 9.50
C ALA A 192 5.07 26.72 8.59
N VAL A 193 4.40 26.03 7.66
CA VAL A 193 3.64 26.67 6.59
C VAL A 193 2.13 26.58 6.74
N ALA A 194 1.59 25.48 7.30
CA ALA A 194 0.16 25.18 7.29
C ALA A 194 -0.70 26.30 7.90
N VAL A 195 -0.30 26.85 9.05
CA VAL A 195 -1.08 27.92 9.69
C VAL A 195 -1.20 29.15 8.79
N THR A 196 -0.12 29.54 8.13
CA THR A 196 -0.12 30.70 7.23
C THR A 196 -0.95 30.42 5.98
N ALA A 197 -0.76 29.25 5.38
CA ALA A 197 -1.47 28.85 4.18
C ALA A 197 -3.00 28.77 4.42
N LEU A 198 -3.42 28.07 5.45
CA LEU A 198 -4.83 27.88 5.79
C LEU A 198 -5.54 29.20 6.18
N ARG A 199 -4.84 30.11 6.89
CA ARG A 199 -5.39 31.43 7.22
C ARG A 199 -5.58 32.33 6.01
N ARG A 200 -4.68 32.28 5.02
CA ARG A 200 -4.83 33.05 3.78
C ARG A 200 -6.12 32.73 3.03
N LYS A 201 -6.59 31.50 3.13
CA LYS A 201 -7.85 31.03 2.54
C LYS A 201 -9.03 31.04 3.53
N ASN A 202 -8.86 31.63 4.74
CA ASN A 202 -9.86 31.68 5.81
C ASN A 202 -10.40 30.31 6.27
N LEU A 203 -9.60 29.23 6.09
CA LEU A 203 -9.97 27.88 6.49
C LEU A 203 -9.85 27.63 7.99
N ILE A 204 -9.02 28.43 8.67
CA ILE A 204 -8.87 28.38 10.13
C ILE A 204 -8.88 29.80 10.70
N GLY A 205 -9.31 29.92 11.97
CA GLY A 205 -9.38 31.18 12.67
C GLY A 205 -8.01 31.78 13.03
N PRO A 206 -7.97 33.09 13.38
CA PRO A 206 -6.70 33.82 13.60
C PRO A 206 -5.92 33.31 14.83
N LYS A 207 -6.58 32.68 15.80
CA LYS A 207 -5.94 32.13 17.00
C LYS A 207 -5.65 30.62 16.91
N GLU A 208 -6.17 29.95 15.89
CA GLU A 208 -6.01 28.50 15.72
C GLU A 208 -4.58 28.15 15.28
N ARG A 209 -4.13 26.97 15.67
CA ARG A 209 -2.79 26.43 15.41
C ARG A 209 -2.88 24.98 15.00
N ILE A 210 -1.89 24.50 14.27
CA ILE A 210 -1.70 23.07 14.04
C ILE A 210 -1.14 22.43 15.31
N SER A 211 -1.77 21.39 15.78
CA SER A 211 -1.42 20.66 17.01
C SER A 211 -0.58 19.41 16.75
N GLY A 212 -0.60 18.89 15.55
CA GLY A 212 0.18 17.73 15.14
C GLY A 212 0.19 17.53 13.64
N VAL A 213 1.21 16.81 13.16
CA VAL A 213 1.22 16.17 11.86
C VAL A 213 1.04 14.69 12.11
N VAL A 214 0.05 14.08 11.47
CA VAL A 214 -0.31 12.66 11.59
C VAL A 214 0.16 11.94 10.35
N TYR A 215 1.12 11.04 10.50
CA TYR A 215 1.47 10.12 9.43
C TYR A 215 0.52 8.94 9.47
N ASN A 216 -0.30 8.80 8.43
CA ASN A 216 -1.27 7.72 8.28
C ASN A 216 -0.68 6.65 7.36
N TYR A 217 -0.13 5.62 7.97
CA TYR A 217 0.51 4.52 7.24
C TYR A 217 -0.49 3.47 6.81
N LEU A 218 -0.39 3.07 5.54
CA LEU A 218 -1.11 1.94 4.94
C LEU A 218 -0.10 0.94 4.39
N VAL A 219 -0.10 -0.28 4.94
CA VAL A 219 0.80 -1.34 4.47
C VAL A 219 0.24 -1.97 3.21
N LYS A 220 1.08 -2.08 2.16
CA LYS A 220 0.78 -2.78 0.91
C LYS A 220 0.83 -4.29 1.14
N ALA A 221 -0.24 -4.83 1.73
CA ALA A 221 -0.39 -6.25 2.00
C ALA A 221 -1.86 -6.65 1.95
N LEU A 222 -2.11 -7.86 1.46
CA LEU A 222 -3.42 -8.50 1.57
C LEU A 222 -3.75 -8.81 3.03
N PRO A 223 -5.05 -8.93 3.39
CA PRO A 223 -5.46 -9.39 4.72
C PRO A 223 -4.88 -10.77 5.01
N ASP A 224 -4.51 -11.00 6.26
CA ASP A 224 -4.16 -12.34 6.69
C ASP A 224 -5.44 -13.15 6.90
N THR A 225 -5.62 -14.20 6.11
CA THR A 225 -6.81 -15.06 6.14
C THR A 225 -6.64 -16.29 7.02
N ARG A 226 -5.48 -16.42 7.69
CA ARG A 226 -5.23 -17.56 8.58
C ARG A 226 -6.15 -17.51 9.82
N PRO A 227 -6.61 -18.65 10.31
CA PRO A 227 -7.39 -18.70 11.54
C PRO A 227 -6.61 -18.10 12.73
N VAL A 228 -7.30 -17.32 13.54
CA VAL A 228 -6.77 -16.75 14.77
C VAL A 228 -7.34 -17.56 15.94
N ASN A 229 -6.46 -18.13 16.77
CA ASN A 229 -6.87 -18.91 17.93
C ASN A 229 -7.47 -18.01 19.05
N PRO A 230 -8.09 -18.58 20.08
CA PRO A 230 -8.69 -17.80 21.18
C PRO A 230 -7.72 -16.90 21.94
N GLU A 231 -6.41 -17.19 21.90
CA GLU A 231 -5.35 -16.37 22.50
C GLU A 231 -4.94 -15.19 21.60
N GLY A 232 -5.53 -15.08 20.39
CA GLY A 232 -5.28 -13.99 19.46
C GLY A 232 -4.09 -14.19 18.51
N TYR A 233 -3.58 -15.41 18.37
CA TYR A 233 -2.47 -15.73 17.47
C TYR A 233 -2.93 -16.39 16.19
N ALA A 234 -2.37 -15.96 15.05
CA ALA A 234 -2.58 -16.64 13.77
C ALA A 234 -1.92 -18.02 13.79
N THR A 235 -2.66 -19.01 13.27
CA THR A 235 -2.22 -20.41 13.26
C THR A 235 -1.95 -20.88 11.83
N ASN A 236 -1.05 -21.84 11.71
CA ASN A 236 -0.83 -22.55 10.45
C ASN A 236 -2.07 -23.37 10.08
N LYS A 237 -2.14 -23.85 8.84
CA LYS A 237 -3.20 -24.76 8.41
C LYS A 237 -3.23 -25.99 9.33
N PRO A 238 -4.40 -26.38 9.87
CA PRO A 238 -4.51 -27.56 10.72
C PRO A 238 -4.04 -28.83 10.00
N LYS A 239 -3.30 -29.68 10.71
CA LYS A 239 -2.92 -31.01 10.26
C LYS A 239 -3.93 -32.04 10.80
N LYS A 240 -3.82 -33.28 10.35
CA LYS A 240 -4.71 -34.36 10.74
C LYS A 240 -4.81 -34.54 12.26
N GLU A 241 -3.69 -34.45 12.96
CA GLU A 241 -3.64 -34.59 14.43
C GLU A 241 -4.47 -33.52 15.15
N HIS A 242 -4.52 -32.29 14.67
CA HIS A 242 -5.32 -31.19 15.25
C HIS A 242 -6.82 -31.50 15.15
N TYR A 243 -7.27 -31.99 13.97
CA TYR A 243 -8.66 -32.42 13.81
C TYR A 243 -9.02 -33.59 14.72
N LEU A 244 -8.16 -34.60 14.78
CA LEU A 244 -8.39 -35.77 15.62
C LEU A 244 -8.51 -35.40 17.11
N GLU A 245 -7.63 -34.49 17.58
CA GLU A 245 -7.66 -34.02 18.97
C GLU A 245 -8.92 -33.19 19.28
N ALA A 246 -9.27 -32.26 18.37
CA ALA A 246 -10.43 -31.38 18.53
C ALA A 246 -11.75 -32.18 18.53
N LEU A 247 -11.91 -33.13 17.61
CA LEU A 247 -13.09 -33.98 17.47
C LEU A 247 -13.20 -34.95 18.64
N ALA A 248 -12.08 -35.54 19.10
CA ALA A 248 -12.06 -36.41 20.26
C ALA A 248 -12.48 -35.67 21.55
N LYS A 249 -12.06 -34.41 21.74
CA LYS A 249 -12.51 -33.58 22.88
C LYS A 249 -14.01 -33.31 22.89
N ALA A 250 -14.64 -33.37 21.72
CA ALA A 250 -16.07 -33.12 21.54
C ALA A 250 -16.89 -34.43 21.37
N ASP A 251 -16.30 -35.60 21.59
CA ASP A 251 -16.90 -36.92 21.40
C ASP A 251 -17.46 -37.11 19.96
N VAL A 252 -16.87 -36.52 18.96
CA VAL A 252 -17.25 -36.67 17.55
C VAL A 252 -16.46 -37.84 16.94
N PRO A 253 -17.13 -38.82 16.26
CA PRO A 253 -16.46 -39.96 15.66
C PRO A 253 -15.43 -39.50 14.58
N THR A 254 -14.27 -40.14 14.59
CA THR A 254 -13.17 -39.90 13.63
C THR A 254 -12.94 -41.07 12.67
N THR A 255 -13.86 -42.03 12.68
CA THR A 255 -13.90 -43.17 11.78
C THR A 255 -15.18 -43.15 10.95
N VAL A 256 -15.11 -43.69 9.77
CA VAL A 256 -16.26 -43.85 8.87
C VAL A 256 -16.40 -45.30 8.44
N THR A 257 -17.63 -45.80 8.47
CA THR A 257 -17.95 -47.14 7.99
C THR A 257 -17.99 -47.10 6.45
N THR A 258 -17.14 -47.90 5.85
CA THR A 258 -17.16 -48.15 4.41
C THR A 258 -17.60 -49.58 4.16
N TYR A 259 -18.16 -49.83 2.99
CA TYR A 259 -18.59 -51.17 2.60
C TYR A 259 -17.71 -51.67 1.45
N ALA A 260 -17.22 -52.88 1.58
CA ALA A 260 -16.57 -53.58 0.47
C ALA A 260 -17.54 -53.72 -0.71
N ASN A 261 -17.03 -53.98 -1.89
CA ASN A 261 -17.92 -54.40 -2.97
C ASN A 261 -18.65 -55.69 -2.62
N PRO A 262 -19.98 -55.76 -2.79
CA PRO A 262 -20.75 -56.95 -2.44
C PRO A 262 -20.27 -58.16 -3.28
N LEU A 263 -20.19 -59.29 -2.64
CA LEU A 263 -19.85 -60.56 -3.32
C LEU A 263 -20.96 -60.97 -4.27
N LYS A 264 -20.62 -61.73 -5.31
CA LYS A 264 -21.59 -62.26 -6.31
C LYS A 264 -22.80 -62.93 -5.62
N GLY A 265 -22.55 -63.70 -4.56
CA GLY A 265 -23.61 -64.37 -3.80
C GLY A 265 -24.58 -63.44 -3.08
N GLU A 266 -24.07 -62.31 -2.52
CA GLU A 266 -24.87 -61.29 -1.88
C GLU A 266 -25.76 -60.54 -2.86
N LEU A 267 -25.19 -60.17 -4.04
CA LEU A 267 -25.93 -59.56 -5.12
C LEU A 267 -27.02 -60.48 -5.66
N THR A 268 -26.68 -61.76 -5.92
CA THR A 268 -27.62 -62.77 -6.35
C THR A 268 -28.79 -62.94 -5.39
N LYS A 269 -28.50 -63.00 -4.10
CA LYS A 269 -29.54 -63.16 -3.05
C LYS A 269 -30.46 -61.94 -3.00
N ALA A 270 -29.90 -60.73 -3.03
CA ALA A 270 -30.67 -59.48 -2.94
C ALA A 270 -31.56 -59.26 -4.17
N LEU A 271 -31.02 -59.49 -5.39
CA LEU A 271 -31.76 -59.37 -6.63
C LEU A 271 -32.89 -60.36 -6.75
N LYS A 272 -32.66 -61.62 -6.33
CA LYS A 272 -33.73 -62.64 -6.26
C LYS A 272 -34.82 -62.23 -5.27
N ALA A 273 -34.46 -61.74 -4.11
CA ALA A 273 -35.42 -61.27 -3.12
C ALA A 273 -36.24 -60.06 -3.60
N ALA A 274 -35.67 -59.26 -4.48
CA ALA A 274 -36.35 -58.14 -5.13
C ALA A 274 -37.15 -58.54 -6.38
N GLY A 275 -37.22 -59.81 -6.71
CA GLY A 275 -37.95 -60.32 -7.88
C GLY A 275 -37.31 -59.95 -9.22
N VAL A 276 -36.02 -59.70 -9.24
CA VAL A 276 -35.28 -59.35 -10.49
C VAL A 276 -34.71 -60.62 -11.12
N GLU A 277 -35.09 -60.88 -12.34
CA GLU A 277 -34.60 -62.03 -13.13
C GLU A 277 -33.24 -61.68 -13.73
N PHE A 278 -32.29 -62.63 -13.77
CA PHE A 278 -30.98 -62.53 -14.37
C PHE A 278 -30.45 -63.94 -14.71
N GLU A 279 -29.56 -64.03 -15.67
CA GLU A 279 -28.91 -65.29 -16.07
C GLU A 279 -27.92 -65.75 -15.01
N PRO A 280 -27.84 -67.09 -14.71
CA PRO A 280 -26.88 -67.62 -13.72
C PRO A 280 -25.41 -67.34 -14.04
N SER A 281 -25.09 -67.15 -15.30
CA SER A 281 -23.76 -66.80 -15.80
C SER A 281 -23.36 -65.33 -15.60
N THR A 282 -24.29 -64.44 -15.25
CA THR A 282 -24.05 -62.99 -15.07
C THR A 282 -22.89 -62.72 -14.12
N SER A 283 -21.98 -61.84 -14.51
CA SER A 283 -20.81 -61.47 -13.72
C SER A 283 -21.20 -60.69 -12.44
N ALA A 284 -20.32 -60.61 -11.46
CA ALA A 284 -20.58 -59.80 -10.25
C ALA A 284 -20.71 -58.30 -10.54
N SER A 285 -19.96 -57.80 -11.55
CA SER A 285 -20.05 -56.41 -12.04
C SER A 285 -21.40 -56.09 -12.67
N ASP A 286 -21.90 -57.02 -13.49
CA ASP A 286 -23.18 -56.83 -14.17
C ASP A 286 -24.36 -56.99 -13.23
N LEU A 287 -24.25 -57.92 -12.22
CA LEU A 287 -25.25 -58.03 -11.13
C LEU A 287 -25.29 -56.74 -10.28
N LYS A 288 -24.13 -56.11 -10.04
CA LYS A 288 -24.09 -54.83 -9.30
C LYS A 288 -24.74 -53.70 -10.13
N LEU A 289 -24.42 -53.63 -11.41
CA LEU A 289 -25.05 -52.66 -12.30
C LEU A 289 -26.56 -52.84 -12.38
N LEU A 290 -27.00 -54.09 -12.47
CA LEU A 290 -28.44 -54.45 -12.46
C LEU A 290 -29.13 -54.09 -11.14
N ALA A 291 -28.45 -54.29 -10.00
CA ALA A 291 -28.96 -53.90 -8.67
C ALA A 291 -29.11 -52.36 -8.59
N ASP A 292 -28.10 -51.64 -9.03
CA ASP A 292 -28.11 -50.16 -9.06
C ASP A 292 -29.23 -49.64 -9.98
N GLN A 293 -29.41 -50.21 -11.16
CA GLN A 293 -30.49 -49.85 -12.10
C GLN A 293 -31.89 -50.15 -11.56
N ARG A 294 -32.02 -51.16 -10.72
CA ARG A 294 -33.31 -51.58 -10.10
C ARG A 294 -33.55 -50.99 -8.72
N GLY A 295 -32.63 -50.09 -8.23
CA GLY A 295 -32.73 -49.46 -6.92
C GLY A 295 -32.57 -50.47 -5.77
N VAL A 296 -31.92 -51.63 -5.99
CA VAL A 296 -31.69 -52.67 -4.97
C VAL A 296 -30.35 -52.36 -4.30
N GLU A 297 -30.40 -51.79 -3.11
CA GLU A 297 -29.19 -51.45 -2.35
C GLU A 297 -28.58 -52.75 -1.75
N VAL A 298 -27.37 -53.07 -2.18
CA VAL A 298 -26.62 -54.25 -1.64
C VAL A 298 -25.27 -53.75 -1.12
N LYS A 299 -25.09 -53.79 0.19
CA LYS A 299 -23.84 -53.44 0.87
C LYS A 299 -23.04 -54.72 1.15
N GLY A 300 -21.79 -54.74 0.72
CA GLY A 300 -20.84 -55.77 1.13
C GLY A 300 -20.42 -55.64 2.59
N LYS A 301 -19.38 -56.38 2.98
CA LYS A 301 -18.89 -56.36 4.37
C LYS A 301 -18.50 -54.98 4.84
N ALA A 302 -19.07 -54.57 5.94
CA ALA A 302 -18.69 -53.27 6.58
C ALA A 302 -17.24 -53.33 7.06
N LYS A 303 -16.53 -52.21 6.86
CA LYS A 303 -15.17 -51.99 7.34
C LYS A 303 -15.05 -50.55 7.85
N GLU A 304 -14.59 -50.43 9.07
CA GLU A 304 -14.24 -49.11 9.61
C GLU A 304 -12.87 -48.67 9.13
N ARG A 305 -12.75 -47.41 8.74
CA ARG A 305 -11.48 -46.75 8.45
C ARG A 305 -11.43 -45.37 9.11
N ALA A 306 -10.21 -44.91 9.40
CA ALA A 306 -10.01 -43.55 9.83
C ALA A 306 -10.41 -42.54 8.71
N MET A 307 -11.00 -41.45 9.11
CA MET A 307 -11.37 -40.37 8.22
C MET A 307 -10.11 -39.72 7.58
N THR A 308 -10.25 -39.26 6.38
CA THR A 308 -9.29 -38.40 5.68
C THR A 308 -9.40 -36.95 6.20
N ILE A 309 -8.42 -36.08 5.90
CA ILE A 309 -8.47 -34.68 6.34
C ILE A 309 -9.76 -33.98 5.88
N PRO A 310 -10.20 -34.06 4.61
CA PRO A 310 -11.46 -33.45 4.18
C PRO A 310 -12.70 -33.96 4.97
N GLU A 311 -12.73 -35.25 5.27
CA GLU A 311 -13.83 -35.81 6.06
C GLU A 311 -13.81 -35.36 7.52
N LEU A 312 -12.63 -35.16 8.11
CA LEU A 312 -12.48 -34.62 9.46
C LEU A 312 -12.85 -33.12 9.48
N GLU A 313 -12.52 -32.40 8.44
CA GLU A 313 -12.87 -30.98 8.22
C GLU A 313 -14.39 -30.82 8.18
N GLU A 314 -15.06 -31.64 7.37
CA GLU A 314 -16.52 -31.67 7.26
C GLU A 314 -17.18 -32.08 8.59
N ALA A 315 -16.61 -33.03 9.32
CA ALA A 315 -17.11 -33.47 10.63
C ALA A 315 -16.96 -32.33 11.66
N ALA A 316 -15.86 -31.60 11.66
CA ALA A 316 -15.64 -30.47 12.56
C ALA A 316 -16.62 -29.34 12.25
N GLU A 317 -16.82 -29.01 10.96
CA GLU A 317 -17.77 -27.99 10.52
C GLU A 317 -19.22 -28.35 10.95
N LYS A 318 -19.66 -29.57 10.72
CA LYS A 318 -20.97 -30.06 11.14
C LYS A 318 -21.18 -30.01 12.66
N ALA A 319 -20.10 -30.19 13.40
CA ALA A 319 -20.12 -30.11 14.86
C ALA A 319 -19.96 -28.68 15.40
N GLY A 320 -19.76 -27.69 14.53
CA GLY A 320 -19.51 -26.30 14.92
C GLY A 320 -18.17 -26.10 15.64
N ILE A 321 -17.16 -26.98 15.36
CA ILE A 321 -15.85 -26.95 16.01
C ILE A 321 -14.86 -26.24 15.09
N THR A 322 -14.29 -25.12 15.55
CA THR A 322 -13.16 -24.48 14.88
C THR A 322 -11.87 -25.19 15.28
N VAL A 323 -11.14 -25.70 14.29
CA VAL A 323 -9.87 -26.39 14.52
C VAL A 323 -8.72 -25.45 14.16
N TYR A 324 -7.80 -25.27 15.08
CA TYR A 324 -6.61 -24.45 14.90
C TYR A 324 -5.38 -25.34 14.71
N GLY A 325 -4.47 -24.92 13.86
CA GLY A 325 -3.15 -25.53 13.75
C GLY A 325 -2.17 -25.00 14.80
N GLU A 326 -0.90 -25.31 14.64
CA GLU A 326 0.16 -24.75 15.47
C GLU A 326 0.22 -23.22 15.30
N VAL A 327 0.53 -22.51 16.39
CA VAL A 327 0.78 -21.05 16.32
C VAL A 327 1.89 -20.77 15.32
N SER A 328 1.61 -19.90 14.38
CA SER A 328 2.59 -19.55 13.35
C SER A 328 3.73 -18.72 13.92
N ASN A 329 4.97 -19.04 13.53
CA ASN A 329 6.13 -18.24 13.88
C ASN A 329 6.08 -16.82 13.25
N SER A 330 5.36 -16.68 12.14
CA SER A 330 5.12 -15.39 11.47
C SER A 330 3.71 -14.91 11.80
N GLN A 331 3.59 -13.98 12.72
CA GLN A 331 2.32 -13.37 13.07
C GLN A 331 1.97 -12.21 12.14
N PRO A 332 0.68 -11.92 11.90
CA PRO A 332 0.23 -10.77 11.12
C PRO A 332 0.83 -9.49 11.68
N THR A 333 1.35 -8.66 10.79
CA THR A 333 1.84 -7.34 11.16
C THR A 333 0.70 -6.31 11.09
N LYS A 334 0.86 -5.24 11.84
CA LYS A 334 -0.07 -4.11 11.81
C LYS A 334 -0.15 -3.55 10.38
N ARG A 335 -1.35 -3.46 9.83
CA ARG A 335 -1.57 -2.96 8.45
C ARG A 335 -1.77 -1.46 8.37
N PHE A 336 -2.28 -0.86 9.44
CA PHE A 336 -2.54 0.57 9.56
C PHE A 336 -1.94 1.10 10.85
N ASP A 337 -1.39 2.31 10.78
CA ASP A 337 -0.92 3.04 11.95
C ASP A 337 -1.00 4.54 11.73
N ARG A 338 -1.30 5.28 12.79
CA ARG A 338 -1.30 6.74 12.79
C ARG A 338 -0.33 7.26 13.84
N VAL A 339 0.76 7.83 13.38
CA VAL A 339 1.81 8.37 14.23
C VAL A 339 1.75 9.87 14.27
N VAL A 340 1.53 10.43 15.45
CA VAL A 340 1.42 11.88 15.63
C VAL A 340 2.77 12.49 15.97
N VAL A 341 3.26 13.37 15.12
CA VAL A 341 4.46 14.18 15.35
C VAL A 341 4.04 15.55 15.83
N ARG A 342 4.64 16.02 16.93
CA ARG A 342 4.41 17.36 17.47
C ARG A 342 5.71 18.17 17.49
N LYS A 343 5.61 19.45 17.13
CA LYS A 343 6.75 20.38 17.11
C LYS A 343 6.43 21.60 17.97
N ASN A 344 7.34 22.00 18.83
CA ASN A 344 7.21 23.25 19.57
C ASN A 344 7.59 24.47 18.69
N PRO A 345 7.27 25.71 19.10
CA PRO A 345 7.55 26.92 18.31
C PRO A 345 9.03 27.10 17.96
N LYS A 346 9.96 26.70 18.83
CA LYS A 346 11.41 26.79 18.55
C LYS A 346 11.81 25.83 17.42
N GLN A 347 11.23 24.63 17.39
CA GLN A 347 11.46 23.66 16.33
C GLN A 347 10.87 24.14 14.99
N GLN A 348 9.69 24.77 15.02
CA GLN A 348 9.07 25.37 13.81
C GLN A 348 9.95 26.48 13.22
N ASN A 349 10.40 27.42 14.05
CA ASN A 349 11.31 28.49 13.61
C ASN A 349 12.63 27.93 13.05
N ARG A 350 13.19 26.92 13.71
CA ARG A 350 14.40 26.23 13.22
C ARG A 350 14.17 25.57 11.87
N GLN A 351 12.97 25.06 11.62
CA GLN A 351 12.65 24.46 10.33
C GLN A 351 12.65 25.49 9.18
N VAL A 352 12.09 26.66 9.40
CA VAL A 352 12.17 27.77 8.42
C VAL A 352 13.62 28.16 8.15
N GLN A 353 14.45 28.23 9.21
CA GLN A 353 15.90 28.49 9.05
C GLN A 353 16.59 27.40 8.22
N ARG A 354 16.27 26.11 8.45
CA ARG A 354 16.80 24.99 7.68
C ARG A 354 16.39 25.09 6.19
N MET A 355 15.13 25.45 5.91
CA MET A 355 14.69 25.66 4.52
C MET A 355 15.51 26.74 3.82
N SER A 356 15.75 27.86 4.50
CA SER A 356 16.61 28.95 3.99
C SER A 356 18.08 28.50 3.80
N GLN A 357 18.62 27.72 4.73
CA GLN A 357 19.97 27.16 4.63
C GLN A 357 20.11 26.15 3.48
N ASP A 358 19.13 25.27 3.32
CA ASP A 358 19.11 24.28 2.22
C ASP A 358 19.06 25.01 0.87
N LEU A 359 18.18 26.00 0.70
CA LEU A 359 18.11 26.83 -0.49
C LEU A 359 19.44 27.53 -0.80
N THR A 360 20.10 28.07 0.22
CA THR A 360 21.41 28.70 0.09
C THR A 360 22.45 27.70 -0.39
N ALA A 361 22.47 26.47 0.18
CA ALA A 361 23.38 25.42 -0.27
C ALA A 361 23.06 24.93 -1.69
N MET A 362 21.78 24.79 -2.00
CA MET A 362 21.33 24.41 -3.36
C MET A 362 21.72 25.45 -4.41
N SER A 363 21.68 26.75 -4.07
CA SER A 363 22.08 27.81 -5.00
C SER A 363 23.56 27.74 -5.37
N LEU A 364 24.43 27.36 -4.44
CA LEU A 364 25.87 27.17 -4.72
C LEU A 364 26.10 26.10 -5.80
N VAL A 365 25.39 24.99 -5.71
CA VAL A 365 25.51 23.89 -6.69
C VAL A 365 24.79 24.25 -8.00
N ARG A 366 23.56 24.76 -7.92
CA ARG A 366 22.74 25.11 -9.10
C ARG A 366 23.44 26.14 -10.00
N ASN A 367 24.09 27.10 -9.40
CA ASN A 367 24.78 28.18 -10.14
C ASN A 367 26.24 27.84 -10.46
N GLY A 368 26.69 26.62 -10.21
CA GLY A 368 28.05 26.17 -10.53
C GLY A 368 29.16 26.86 -9.73
N VAL A 369 28.84 27.41 -8.55
CA VAL A 369 29.85 27.98 -7.63
C VAL A 369 30.63 26.84 -6.95
N VAL A 370 29.95 25.74 -6.65
CA VAL A 370 30.55 24.48 -6.16
C VAL A 370 30.04 23.32 -7.00
N ALA A 371 30.87 22.30 -7.17
CA ALA A 371 30.44 21.08 -7.83
C ALA A 371 29.48 20.27 -6.97
N ALA A 372 28.53 19.59 -7.60
CA ALA A 372 27.64 18.67 -6.93
C ALA A 372 28.41 17.44 -6.39
N THR A 373 28.23 17.11 -5.12
CA THR A 373 28.88 15.96 -4.51
C THR A 373 28.08 14.68 -4.72
N LYS A 374 28.79 13.59 -5.02
CA LYS A 374 28.26 12.21 -4.96
C LYS A 374 28.27 11.73 -3.52
N ASN A 375 27.20 11.02 -3.10
CA ASN A 375 27.12 10.40 -1.79
C ASN A 375 26.77 8.91 -1.95
N PRO A 376 27.77 8.03 -2.20
CA PRO A 376 27.54 6.61 -2.42
C PRO A 376 26.97 5.92 -1.18
N THR A 377 25.81 5.27 -1.36
CA THR A 377 25.14 4.47 -0.34
C THR A 377 24.57 3.20 -0.98
N ARG A 378 23.99 2.31 -0.16
CA ARG A 378 23.28 1.13 -0.68
C ARG A 378 22.10 1.50 -1.57
N ASP A 379 21.53 2.69 -1.40
CA ASP A 379 20.39 3.16 -2.20
C ASP A 379 20.78 3.49 -3.65
N CYS A 380 22.08 3.56 -3.95
CA CYS A 380 22.58 3.71 -5.32
C CYS A 380 22.12 2.55 -6.23
N THR A 381 21.91 1.35 -5.69
CA THR A 381 21.37 0.20 -6.43
C THR A 381 19.99 0.49 -7.06
N PHE A 382 19.23 1.41 -6.47
CA PHE A 382 17.90 1.81 -6.95
C PHE A 382 17.90 3.23 -7.54
N CYS A 383 19.08 3.80 -7.78
CA CYS A 383 19.20 5.15 -8.31
C CYS A 383 18.94 5.13 -9.83
N PRO A 384 18.01 5.94 -10.35
CA PRO A 384 17.74 5.99 -11.80
C PRO A 384 18.92 6.55 -12.62
N PHE A 385 19.93 7.09 -11.96
CA PHE A 385 21.13 7.67 -12.57
C PHE A 385 22.40 6.85 -12.30
N GLN A 386 22.29 5.62 -11.79
CA GLN A 386 23.45 4.84 -11.38
C GLN A 386 24.45 4.67 -12.53
N GLU A 387 23.98 4.27 -13.72
CA GLU A 387 24.82 3.97 -14.87
C GLU A 387 25.63 5.21 -15.32
N ILE A 388 24.98 6.33 -15.50
CA ILE A 388 25.68 7.58 -15.89
C ILE A 388 26.58 8.12 -14.76
N CYS A 389 26.23 7.83 -13.49
CA CYS A 389 27.06 8.19 -12.34
C CYS A 389 28.37 7.40 -12.31
N GLU A 390 28.36 6.12 -12.69
CA GLU A 390 29.54 5.25 -12.78
C GLU A 390 30.45 5.65 -13.95
N ILE A 391 29.86 6.09 -15.08
CA ILE A 391 30.63 6.60 -16.23
C ILE A 391 31.28 7.94 -15.89
N ASP A 392 30.53 8.85 -15.26
CA ASP A 392 31.05 10.13 -14.78
C ASP A 392 32.19 9.96 -13.76
N ASP A 393 32.13 8.93 -12.93
CA ASP A 393 33.19 8.62 -11.94
C ASP A 393 34.51 8.16 -12.59
N LYS A 394 34.40 7.57 -13.79
CA LYS A 394 35.56 7.22 -14.63
C LYS A 394 36.09 8.40 -15.46
N ASN A 395 35.44 9.56 -15.37
CA ASN A 395 35.70 10.73 -16.19
C ASN A 395 35.52 10.45 -17.70
N GLU A 396 34.53 9.62 -18.03
CA GLU A 396 34.13 9.28 -19.39
C GLU A 396 32.88 10.06 -19.79
N ASP A 397 32.67 10.22 -21.11
CA ASP A 397 31.48 10.89 -21.64
C ASP A 397 30.26 9.96 -21.63
N TYR A 398 29.15 10.46 -21.09
CA TYR A 398 27.86 9.77 -21.00
C TYR A 398 26.73 10.46 -21.79
N SER A 399 27.07 11.43 -22.65
CA SER A 399 26.09 12.23 -23.40
C SER A 399 25.15 11.40 -24.25
N ASP A 400 25.68 10.41 -24.99
CA ASP A 400 24.88 9.48 -25.82
C ASP A 400 23.89 8.68 -24.96
N MET A 401 24.31 8.26 -23.78
CA MET A 401 23.44 7.53 -22.86
C MET A 401 22.32 8.43 -22.33
N VAL A 402 22.61 9.68 -22.02
CA VAL A 402 21.57 10.66 -21.61
C VAL A 402 20.53 10.83 -22.70
N GLU A 403 20.93 10.99 -23.94
CA GLU A 403 20.00 11.14 -25.07
C GLU A 403 19.11 9.91 -25.27
N HIS A 404 19.65 8.71 -25.12
CA HIS A 404 18.90 7.47 -25.35
C HIS A 404 18.01 7.02 -24.19
N ILE A 405 18.47 7.19 -22.95
CA ILE A 405 17.81 6.63 -21.74
C ILE A 405 16.92 7.65 -21.04
N TYR A 406 17.26 8.96 -21.13
CA TYR A 406 16.54 9.98 -20.38
C TYR A 406 15.66 10.85 -21.26
N THR A 407 14.67 11.45 -20.64
CA THR A 407 13.81 12.50 -21.22
C THR A 407 13.77 13.68 -20.27
N THR A 408 13.36 14.83 -20.77
CA THR A 408 13.15 16.01 -19.95
C THR A 408 11.80 15.94 -19.24
N TRP A 409 11.75 16.36 -17.98
CA TRP A 409 10.52 16.45 -17.21
C TRP A 409 10.40 17.80 -16.50
N GLU A 410 9.17 18.18 -16.16
CA GLU A 410 8.89 19.42 -15.45
C GLU A 410 8.55 19.13 -13.97
N PRO A 411 9.50 19.33 -13.05
CA PRO A 411 9.34 18.93 -11.65
C PRO A 411 8.22 19.66 -10.89
N TYR A 412 7.75 20.80 -11.39
CA TYR A 412 6.79 21.68 -10.71
C TYR A 412 5.46 21.84 -11.45
N LYS A 413 5.24 21.11 -12.53
CA LYS A 413 4.04 21.24 -13.39
C LYS A 413 2.72 21.18 -12.62
N THR A 414 2.63 20.36 -11.59
CA THR A 414 1.43 20.21 -10.76
C THR A 414 1.12 21.42 -9.86
N HIS A 415 2.00 22.44 -9.81
CA HIS A 415 1.82 23.66 -9.00
C HIS A 415 1.90 24.94 -9.85
N GLU A 416 1.75 24.83 -11.17
CA GLU A 416 1.84 26.01 -12.06
C GLU A 416 0.74 27.03 -11.77
N GLU A 417 -0.47 26.59 -11.40
CA GLU A 417 -1.59 27.48 -11.08
C GLU A 417 -1.31 28.30 -9.83
N GLU A 418 -0.77 27.69 -8.76
CA GLU A 418 -0.41 28.39 -7.53
C GLU A 418 0.76 29.35 -7.74
N LEU A 419 1.73 28.97 -8.60
CA LEU A 419 2.87 29.83 -8.93
C LEU A 419 2.41 31.10 -9.67
N ASN A 420 1.48 30.97 -10.61
CA ASN A 420 0.92 32.08 -11.35
C ASN A 420 0.08 33.03 -10.47
N ALA A 421 -0.64 32.50 -9.49
CA ALA A 421 -1.42 33.29 -8.54
C ALA A 421 -0.57 34.09 -7.54
N PHE A 422 0.73 33.79 -7.40
CA PHE A 422 1.64 34.50 -6.49
C PHE A 422 2.29 35.72 -7.09
N ASP A 423 2.36 35.80 -8.42
CA ASP A 423 2.93 36.94 -9.17
C ASP A 423 1.86 38.02 -9.45
N SER A 424 0.58 37.76 -9.19
CA SER A 424 -0.54 38.69 -9.28
C SER A 424 -0.86 39.34 -7.92
#